data_cc943b2724c65206b406b9936da544a9
#
_entry.id   cc943b2724c65206b406b9936da544a9
#
_cell.length_a   1.000
_cell.length_b   1.000
_cell.length_c   1.000
_cell.angle_alpha   90.00
_cell.angle_beta   90.00
_cell.angle_gamma   90.00
#
_symmetry.space_group_name_H-M   'P 1'
#
loop_
_entity.id
_entity.type
_entity.pdbx_description
1 polymer ?
#
loop_
_entity_poly.entity_id
_entity_poly.type
_entity_poly.pdbx_seq_one_letter_code
_entity_poly.pdbx_strand_id
1 'polypeptide(L)'
;VLLSSLPAAAQDVQAGRQRAQACAVCHGPVGLSSAPDAPHLAGQPALYLVAQLRAYRSGTRRHEVMNVIARGLSDEDITQLSAWYSAIRIDAQAPQ
;
A
#
# COMPACT_ATOMS: atom_id res chain seq x y z
N VAL A 1 30.95 15.49 4.27
CA VAL A 1 30.17 14.27 4.15
C VAL A 1 29.13 14.47 3.08
N LEU A 2 29.26 13.71 2.02
CA LEU A 2 28.27 13.70 0.96
C LEU A 2 27.14 12.72 1.37
N LEU A 3 26.03 13.29 1.76
CA LEU A 3 24.80 12.51 1.93
C LEU A 3 24.18 12.34 0.55
N SER A 4 24.27 11.14 -0.03
CA SER A 4 23.54 10.90 -1.26
C SER A 4 22.06 10.83 -0.89
N SER A 5 21.30 11.83 -1.32
CA SER A 5 19.86 11.83 -1.15
C SER A 5 19.24 10.96 -2.24
N LEU A 6 18.34 10.05 -1.84
CA LEU A 6 17.55 9.30 -2.78
C LEU A 6 16.54 10.22 -3.48
N PRO A 7 16.17 9.93 -4.72
CA PRO A 7 15.03 10.59 -5.36
C PRO A 7 13.78 10.46 -4.48
N ALA A 8 12.89 11.45 -4.54
CA ALA A 8 11.68 11.48 -3.73
C ALA A 8 10.86 10.20 -3.86
N ALA A 9 10.72 9.67 -5.09
CA ALA A 9 10.00 8.44 -5.32
C ALA A 9 10.62 7.24 -4.58
N ALA A 10 11.95 7.15 -4.55
CA ALA A 10 12.64 6.07 -3.84
C ALA A 10 12.53 6.24 -2.33
N GLN A 11 12.52 7.48 -1.83
CA GLN A 11 12.28 7.76 -0.41
C GLN A 11 10.88 7.31 0.01
N ASP A 12 9.86 7.58 -0.82
CA ASP A 12 8.49 7.17 -0.56
C ASP A 12 8.36 5.65 -0.54
N VAL A 13 9.03 4.94 -1.44
CA VAL A 13 9.04 3.47 -1.45
C VAL A 13 9.63 2.93 -0.15
N GLN A 14 10.76 3.46 0.31
CA GLN A 14 11.40 3.00 1.54
C GLN A 14 10.54 3.29 2.78
N ALA A 15 9.99 4.49 2.86
CA ALA A 15 9.11 4.85 3.97
C ALA A 15 7.84 4.01 3.95
N GLY A 16 7.28 3.75 2.77
CA GLY A 16 6.12 2.90 2.59
C GLY A 16 6.38 1.46 3.02
N ARG A 17 7.57 0.94 2.74
CA ARG A 17 7.98 -0.40 3.20
C ARG A 17 7.89 -0.52 4.71
N GLN A 18 8.37 0.47 5.43
CA GLN A 18 8.31 0.47 6.89
C GLN A 18 6.87 0.57 7.39
N ARG A 19 6.08 1.46 6.80
CA ARG A 19 4.67 1.63 7.17
C ARG A 19 3.84 0.39 6.89
N ALA A 20 4.14 -0.30 5.80
CA ALA A 20 3.40 -1.46 5.35
C ALA A 20 3.50 -2.66 6.30
N GLN A 21 4.42 -2.65 7.26
CA GLN A 21 4.51 -3.71 8.26
C GLN A 21 3.20 -3.88 9.03
N ALA A 22 2.50 -2.79 9.31
CA ALA A 22 1.19 -2.83 9.96
C ALA A 22 0.12 -3.44 9.05
N CYS A 23 0.26 -3.31 7.75
CA CYS A 23 -0.70 -3.85 6.77
C CYS A 23 -0.48 -5.33 6.50
N ALA A 24 0.72 -5.83 6.77
CA ALA A 24 1.12 -7.20 6.46
C ALA A 24 0.30 -8.25 7.19
N VAL A 25 -0.25 -7.91 8.36
CA VAL A 25 -1.06 -8.83 9.16
C VAL A 25 -2.22 -9.41 8.35
N CYS A 26 -2.85 -8.59 7.50
CA CYS A 26 -3.96 -9.02 6.66
C CYS A 26 -3.58 -9.14 5.19
N HIS A 27 -2.71 -8.27 4.69
CA HIS A 27 -2.39 -8.18 3.27
C HIS A 27 -1.12 -8.94 2.87
N GLY A 28 -0.46 -9.59 3.83
CA GLY A 28 0.76 -10.37 3.58
C GLY A 28 2.04 -9.53 3.61
N PRO A 29 3.19 -10.18 3.80
CA PRO A 29 4.49 -9.50 3.97
C PRO A 29 4.92 -8.66 2.77
N VAL A 30 4.46 -9.02 1.57
CA VAL A 30 4.76 -8.30 0.33
C VAL A 30 3.50 -7.91 -0.42
N GLY A 31 2.35 -7.84 0.27
CA GLY A 31 1.10 -7.45 -0.37
C GLY A 31 0.43 -8.57 -1.17
N LEU A 32 0.86 -9.80 -0.99
CA LEU A 32 0.17 -10.98 -1.50
C LEU A 32 -0.55 -11.62 -0.31
N SER A 33 -1.85 -11.45 -0.28
CA SER A 33 -2.68 -11.86 0.85
C SER A 33 -3.02 -13.34 0.76
N SER A 34 -3.03 -14.01 1.91
CA SER A 34 -3.62 -15.33 2.06
C SER A 34 -4.97 -15.27 2.79
N ALA A 35 -5.36 -14.12 3.30
CA ALA A 35 -6.64 -13.93 3.97
C ALA A 35 -7.75 -13.77 2.91
N PRO A 36 -8.87 -14.46 3.07
CA PRO A 36 -9.91 -14.50 2.03
C PRO A 36 -10.61 -13.15 1.83
N ASP A 37 -10.61 -12.27 2.81
CA ASP A 37 -11.28 -10.98 2.77
C ASP A 37 -10.31 -9.79 2.60
N ALA A 38 -9.03 -10.05 2.42
CA ALA A 38 -8.05 -9.02 2.18
C ALA A 38 -7.47 -9.17 0.77
N PRO A 39 -7.56 -8.13 -0.08
CA PRO A 39 -7.07 -8.23 -1.45
C PRO A 39 -5.55 -8.18 -1.53
N HIS A 40 -5.01 -8.65 -2.65
CA HIS A 40 -3.62 -8.43 -2.99
C HIS A 40 -3.39 -6.94 -3.29
N LEU A 41 -2.31 -6.40 -2.73
CA LEU A 41 -1.90 -5.01 -2.96
C LEU A 41 -0.68 -4.90 -3.86
N ALA A 42 0.12 -5.98 -3.93
CA ALA A 42 1.35 -5.99 -4.70
C ALA A 42 1.09 -5.68 -6.18
N GLY A 43 1.87 -4.75 -6.73
CA GLY A 43 1.80 -4.41 -8.14
C GLY A 43 0.59 -3.61 -8.56
N GLN A 44 -0.29 -3.22 -7.65
CA GLN A 44 -1.42 -2.36 -7.97
C GLN A 44 -0.94 -0.97 -8.37
N PRO A 45 -1.62 -0.29 -9.32
CA PRO A 45 -1.25 1.07 -9.68
C PRO A 45 -1.31 2.02 -8.48
N ALA A 46 -0.31 2.89 -8.34
CA ALA A 46 -0.25 3.82 -7.21
C ALA A 46 -1.47 4.73 -7.13
N LEU A 47 -1.94 5.25 -8.27
CA LEU A 47 -3.13 6.10 -8.31
C LEU A 47 -4.37 5.37 -7.80
N TYR A 48 -4.50 4.09 -8.13
CA TYR A 48 -5.61 3.27 -7.63
C TYR A 48 -5.53 3.12 -6.11
N LEU A 49 -4.34 2.78 -5.59
CA LEU A 49 -4.16 2.59 -4.15
C LEU A 49 -4.43 3.88 -3.37
N VAL A 50 -3.95 5.02 -3.87
CA VAL A 50 -4.22 6.33 -3.26
C VAL A 50 -5.73 6.58 -3.20
N ALA A 51 -6.42 6.36 -4.32
CA ALA A 51 -7.87 6.60 -4.38
C ALA A 51 -8.63 5.69 -3.41
N GLN A 52 -8.24 4.43 -3.30
CA GLN A 52 -8.91 3.48 -2.40
C GLN A 52 -8.66 3.80 -0.93
N LEU A 53 -7.42 4.11 -0.56
CA LEU A 53 -7.13 4.49 0.83
C LEU A 53 -7.86 5.78 1.23
N ARG A 54 -7.93 6.76 0.33
CA ARG A 54 -8.70 7.98 0.57
C ARG A 54 -10.20 7.69 0.70
N ALA A 55 -10.72 6.80 -0.12
CA ALA A 55 -12.13 6.41 -0.06
C ALA A 55 -12.47 5.70 1.25
N TYR A 56 -11.60 4.82 1.73
CA TYR A 56 -11.77 4.21 3.04
C TYR A 56 -11.65 5.25 4.16
N ARG A 57 -10.70 6.17 4.06
CA ARG A 57 -10.51 7.21 5.07
C ARG A 57 -11.72 8.14 5.18
N SER A 58 -12.30 8.52 4.05
CA SER A 58 -13.48 9.40 4.02
C SER A 58 -14.80 8.68 4.31
N GLY A 59 -14.81 7.36 4.23
CA GLY A 59 -16.00 6.54 4.42
C GLY A 59 -16.83 6.32 3.15
N THR A 60 -16.40 6.82 1.99
CA THR A 60 -17.10 6.57 0.72
C THR A 60 -16.99 5.12 0.28
N ARG A 61 -15.91 4.44 0.62
CA ARG A 61 -15.81 2.99 0.50
C ARG A 61 -15.90 2.39 1.89
N ARG A 62 -16.76 1.39 2.04
CA ARG A 62 -17.04 0.82 3.37
C ARG A 62 -16.43 -0.56 3.52
N HIS A 63 -15.68 -0.72 4.60
CA HIS A 63 -15.20 -1.99 5.10
C HIS A 63 -14.91 -1.82 6.60
N GLU A 64 -15.39 -2.76 7.39
CA GLU A 64 -15.32 -2.66 8.85
C GLU A 64 -13.92 -2.37 9.37
N VAL A 65 -12.92 -3.08 8.87
CA VAL A 65 -11.54 -2.92 9.31
C VAL A 65 -10.85 -1.76 8.60
N MET A 66 -10.96 -1.71 7.26
CA MET A 66 -10.22 -0.70 6.50
C MET A 66 -10.66 0.73 6.79
N ASN A 67 -11.92 0.97 7.14
CA ASN A 67 -12.34 2.30 7.55
C ASN A 67 -11.62 2.76 8.82
N VAL A 68 -11.40 1.86 9.78
CA VAL A 68 -10.68 2.16 11.01
C VAL A 68 -9.20 2.42 10.71
N ILE A 69 -8.56 1.54 9.94
CA ILE A 69 -7.14 1.64 9.59
C ILE A 69 -6.87 2.94 8.82
N ALA A 70 -7.65 3.21 7.78
CA ALA A 70 -7.42 4.35 6.89
C ALA A 70 -7.65 5.70 7.57
N ARG A 71 -8.51 5.76 8.58
CA ARG A 71 -8.74 7.01 9.34
C ARG A 71 -7.48 7.52 10.02
N GLY A 72 -6.58 6.62 10.39
CA GLY A 72 -5.31 6.98 11.04
C GLY A 72 -4.20 7.37 10.06
N LEU A 73 -4.45 7.34 8.76
CA LEU A 73 -3.43 7.62 7.75
C LEU A 73 -3.46 9.08 7.31
N SER A 74 -2.29 9.70 7.27
CA SER A 74 -2.12 11.01 6.65
C SER A 74 -2.04 10.88 5.11
N ASP A 75 -2.11 12.01 4.41
CA ASP A 75 -1.88 12.01 2.95
C ASP A 75 -0.49 11.49 2.61
N GLU A 76 0.51 11.83 3.41
CA GLU A 76 1.87 11.32 3.23
C GLU A 76 1.94 9.81 3.41
N ASP A 77 1.30 9.29 4.45
CA ASP A 77 1.22 7.84 4.69
C ASP A 77 0.62 7.11 3.49
N ILE A 78 -0.46 7.65 2.95
CA ILE A 78 -1.14 7.08 1.79
C ILE A 78 -0.23 7.09 0.56
N THR A 79 0.48 8.19 0.32
CA THR A 79 1.44 8.28 -0.78
C THR A 79 2.55 7.24 -0.64
N GLN A 80 3.10 7.10 0.55
CA GLN A 80 4.20 6.18 0.83
C GLN A 80 3.78 4.71 0.71
N LEU A 81 2.64 4.35 1.29
CA LEU A 81 2.09 2.99 1.18
C LEU A 81 1.80 2.63 -0.28
N SER A 82 1.22 3.56 -1.01
CA SER A 82 0.91 3.35 -2.42
C SER A 82 2.17 3.22 -3.27
N ALA A 83 3.21 3.99 -2.97
CA ALA A 83 4.51 3.88 -3.64
C ALA A 83 5.15 2.51 -3.40
N TRP A 84 5.12 2.02 -2.16
CA TRP A 84 5.70 0.72 -1.82
C TRP A 84 5.00 -0.42 -2.57
N TYR A 85 3.68 -0.54 -2.42
CA TYR A 85 2.95 -1.66 -3.01
C TYR A 85 2.97 -1.62 -4.54
N SER A 86 2.90 -0.44 -5.15
CA SER A 86 2.96 -0.34 -6.62
C SER A 86 4.33 -0.70 -7.19
N ALA A 87 5.39 -0.55 -6.40
CA ALA A 87 6.75 -0.88 -6.81
C ALA A 87 7.06 -2.37 -6.73
N ILE A 88 6.25 -3.16 -6.05
CA ILE A 88 6.45 -4.60 -5.94
C ILE A 88 6.14 -5.25 -7.29
N ARG A 89 7.09 -6.00 -7.80
CA ARG A 89 6.92 -6.73 -9.07
C ARG A 89 6.25 -8.07 -8.82
N ILE A 90 5.28 -8.36 -9.66
CA ILE A 90 4.58 -9.65 -9.65
C ILE A 90 4.66 -10.27 -11.03
N ASP A 91 4.72 -11.59 -11.06
CA ASP A 91 4.56 -12.37 -12.28
C ASP A 91 3.17 -12.99 -12.28
N ALA A 92 2.48 -12.86 -13.40
CA ALA A 92 1.15 -13.40 -13.55
C ALA A 92 1.15 -14.46 -14.65
N GLN A 93 0.50 -15.58 -14.37
CA GLN A 93 0.28 -16.62 -15.36
C GLN A 93 -1.22 -16.81 -15.54
N ALA A 94 -1.64 -16.76 -16.80
CA ALA A 94 -3.02 -17.04 -17.13
C ALA A 94 -3.32 -18.53 -16.93
N PRO A 95 -4.56 -18.89 -16.60
CA PRO A 95 -4.96 -20.29 -16.58
C PRO A 95 -4.78 -20.94 -17.94
N GLN A 96 -4.40 -22.20 -17.95
CA GLN A 96 -4.30 -22.97 -19.18
C GLN A 96 -5.66 -23.52 -19.60
#